data_84f5e33feda573cc5ecb939d883ba96d
#
_entry.id   84f5e33feda573cc5ecb939d883ba96d
#
_cell.length_a   1.000
_cell.length_b   1.000
_cell.length_c   1.000
_cell.angle_alpha   90.00
_cell.angle_beta   90.00
_cell.angle_gamma   90.00
#
_symmetry.space_group_name_H-M   'P 1'
#
loop_
_entity.id
_entity.type
_entity.pdbx_description
1 polymer ?
#
loop_
_entity_poly.entity_id
_entity_poly.type
_entity_poly.pdbx_seq_one_letter_code
_entity_poly.pdbx_strand_id
1 'polypeptide(L)'
;MRFRSRQSPTGSNSSTRRKRLLLAVVVLLVLWFVAWVAAKMLMVNAPIERADAIVVMAGSAVFKERTQRAAELYHQGRGPVVLVTNDNQRGGWSSDEQRNIPYHEMSARYLRRDGVPDEAIVDIPEPVTGTYEEMHLLRRYAEAHKIRSMLIVTSAYHSRRALWTLRRTFAGTGINVGLDAIQPGYQAPSPATWWLHVRGWQMVPVEYVKMIYYALAYRK
;
A
#
# COMPACT_ATOMS: atom_id res chain seq x y z
N MET A 1 -41.83 -60.11 -39.83
CA MET A 1 -41.27 -58.75 -39.74
C MET A 1 -41.23 -58.37 -38.27
N ARG A 2 -40.07 -58.29 -37.63
CA ARG A 2 -39.90 -57.87 -36.23
C ARG A 2 -39.35 -56.45 -36.26
N PHE A 3 -40.16 -55.46 -35.79
CA PHE A 3 -39.71 -54.08 -35.58
C PHE A 3 -38.87 -54.03 -34.32
N ARG A 4 -37.59 -53.69 -34.49
CA ARG A 4 -36.65 -53.38 -33.41
C ARG A 4 -36.84 -51.91 -33.03
N SER A 5 -37.46 -51.65 -31.89
CA SER A 5 -37.52 -50.31 -31.29
C SER A 5 -36.12 -49.88 -30.86
N ARG A 6 -35.61 -48.83 -31.50
CA ARG A 6 -34.40 -48.11 -31.05
C ARG A 6 -34.74 -47.33 -29.79
N GLN A 7 -34.25 -47.78 -28.66
CA GLN A 7 -34.23 -46.96 -27.46
C GLN A 7 -33.10 -45.92 -27.60
N SER A 8 -33.49 -44.65 -27.55
CA SER A 8 -32.55 -43.52 -27.55
C SER A 8 -31.97 -43.36 -26.16
N PRO A 9 -30.62 -43.29 -25.97
CA PRO A 9 -30.00 -43.03 -24.68
C PRO A 9 -29.94 -41.51 -24.45
N THR A 10 -31.00 -40.88 -23.95
CA THR A 10 -31.03 -39.43 -23.67
C THR A 10 -31.30 -39.12 -22.20
N GLY A 11 -30.52 -39.68 -21.27
CA GLY A 11 -30.73 -39.40 -19.82
C GLY A 11 -29.51 -39.05 -19.02
N SER A 12 -28.26 -39.31 -19.48
CA SER A 12 -27.08 -39.31 -18.65
C SER A 12 -26.24 -38.01 -18.66
N ASN A 13 -26.38 -37.15 -19.67
CA ASN A 13 -25.46 -36.01 -19.87
C ASN A 13 -25.80 -34.73 -19.07
N SER A 14 -27.05 -34.54 -18.67
CA SER A 14 -27.48 -33.29 -17.99
C SER A 14 -27.06 -33.24 -16.53
N SER A 15 -27.09 -34.33 -15.82
CA SER A 15 -26.69 -34.45 -14.41
C SER A 15 -25.17 -34.22 -14.23
N THR A 16 -24.39 -34.84 -15.12
CA THR A 16 -22.92 -34.68 -15.11
C THR A 16 -22.48 -33.24 -15.48
N ARG A 17 -23.17 -32.61 -16.42
CA ARG A 17 -22.94 -31.20 -16.77
C ARG A 17 -23.25 -30.28 -15.59
N ARG A 18 -24.37 -30.46 -14.90
CA ARG A 18 -24.73 -29.66 -13.71
C ARG A 18 -23.69 -29.81 -12.59
N LYS A 19 -23.22 -31.01 -12.30
CA LYS A 19 -22.19 -31.28 -11.28
C LYS A 19 -20.87 -30.59 -11.66
N ARG A 20 -20.43 -30.67 -12.91
CA ARG A 20 -19.22 -29.97 -13.39
C ARG A 20 -19.37 -28.45 -13.30
N LEU A 21 -20.52 -27.91 -13.62
CA LEU A 21 -20.79 -26.49 -13.54
C LEU A 21 -20.80 -26.00 -12.09
N LEU A 22 -21.45 -26.75 -11.19
CA LEU A 22 -21.41 -26.47 -9.75
C LEU A 22 -19.98 -26.51 -9.20
N LEU A 23 -19.21 -27.54 -9.58
CA LEU A 23 -17.80 -27.65 -9.18
C LEU A 23 -16.98 -26.45 -9.67
N ALA A 24 -17.15 -26.04 -10.93
CA ALA A 24 -16.47 -24.89 -11.49
C ALA A 24 -16.81 -23.59 -10.72
N VAL A 25 -18.09 -23.39 -10.40
CA VAL A 25 -18.53 -22.23 -9.61
C VAL A 25 -17.90 -22.26 -8.21
N VAL A 26 -17.90 -23.41 -7.54
CA VAL A 26 -17.28 -23.55 -6.21
C VAL A 26 -15.79 -23.25 -6.28
N VAL A 27 -15.08 -23.78 -7.28
CA VAL A 27 -13.65 -23.51 -7.46
C VAL A 27 -13.40 -22.02 -7.69
N LEU A 28 -14.19 -21.37 -8.53
CA LEU A 28 -14.06 -19.91 -8.76
C LEU A 28 -14.32 -19.10 -7.49
N LEU A 29 -15.32 -19.47 -6.70
CA LEU A 29 -15.60 -18.82 -5.41
C LEU A 29 -14.44 -19.00 -4.42
N VAL A 30 -13.86 -20.21 -4.35
CA VAL A 30 -12.72 -20.49 -3.49
C VAL A 30 -11.50 -19.67 -3.95
N LEU A 31 -11.19 -19.62 -5.25
CA LEU A 31 -10.09 -18.81 -5.78
C LEU A 31 -10.30 -17.33 -5.51
N TRP A 32 -11.53 -16.85 -5.72
CA TRP A 32 -11.90 -15.47 -5.37
C TRP A 32 -11.68 -15.19 -3.88
N PHE A 33 -12.15 -16.05 -3.02
CA PHE A 33 -12.02 -15.89 -1.57
C PHE A 33 -10.54 -15.89 -1.14
N VAL A 34 -9.73 -16.82 -1.67
CA VAL A 34 -8.28 -16.89 -1.39
C VAL A 34 -7.58 -15.60 -1.85
N ALA A 35 -7.88 -15.12 -3.04
CA ALA A 35 -7.32 -13.87 -3.55
C ALA A 35 -7.74 -12.66 -2.72
N TRP A 36 -9.00 -12.59 -2.29
CA TRP A 36 -9.50 -11.56 -1.40
C TRP A 36 -8.80 -11.58 -0.03
N VAL A 37 -8.67 -12.77 0.59
CA VAL A 37 -7.96 -12.95 1.86
C VAL A 37 -6.50 -12.53 1.71
N ALA A 38 -5.82 -12.93 0.63
CA ALA A 38 -4.44 -12.54 0.37
C ALA A 38 -4.28 -11.02 0.35
N ALA A 39 -5.15 -10.30 -0.36
CA ALA A 39 -5.10 -8.84 -0.38
C ALA A 39 -5.37 -8.24 1.02
N LYS A 40 -6.38 -8.74 1.73
CA LYS A 40 -6.72 -8.27 3.10
C LYS A 40 -5.60 -8.52 4.10
N MET A 41 -4.87 -9.62 3.97
CA MET A 41 -3.73 -9.92 4.84
C MET A 41 -2.56 -8.93 4.69
N LEU A 42 -2.41 -8.24 3.56
CA LEU A 42 -1.41 -7.20 3.40
C LEU A 42 -1.79 -5.89 4.11
N MET A 43 -3.08 -5.70 4.37
CA MET A 43 -3.60 -4.45 4.90
C MET A 43 -3.61 -4.48 6.43
N VAL A 44 -2.75 -3.68 7.03
CA VAL A 44 -2.68 -3.51 8.49
C VAL A 44 -2.65 -2.04 8.84
N ASN A 45 -3.18 -1.72 10.01
CA ASN A 45 -3.16 -0.39 10.55
C ASN A 45 -2.71 -0.45 12.02
N ALA A 46 -1.93 0.51 12.45
CA ALA A 46 -1.44 0.62 13.82
C ALA A 46 -1.26 2.11 14.18
N PRO A 47 -2.35 2.90 14.14
CA PRO A 47 -2.25 4.34 14.38
C PRO A 47 -1.91 4.62 15.84
N ILE A 48 -1.22 5.74 16.05
CA ILE A 48 -1.09 6.38 17.36
C ILE A 48 -1.93 7.65 17.35
N GLU A 49 -2.45 8.04 18.49
CA GLU A 49 -3.42 9.14 18.58
C GLU A 49 -2.80 10.50 18.19
N ARG A 50 -1.59 10.76 18.68
CA ARG A 50 -0.79 11.96 18.38
C ARG A 50 0.66 11.58 18.15
N ALA A 51 1.33 12.34 17.29
CA ALA A 51 2.75 12.21 16.99
C ALA A 51 3.41 13.59 16.93
N ASP A 52 4.72 13.64 17.14
CA ASP A 52 5.51 14.85 16.91
C ASP A 52 5.65 15.16 15.43
N ALA A 53 5.55 14.14 14.58
CA ALA A 53 5.59 14.29 13.13
C ALA A 53 4.70 13.26 12.43
N ILE A 54 4.02 13.71 11.37
CA ILE A 54 3.35 12.86 10.38
C ILE A 54 4.35 12.65 9.25
N VAL A 55 4.45 11.44 8.71
CA VAL A 55 5.40 11.12 7.64
C VAL A 55 4.66 10.61 6.41
N VAL A 56 4.86 11.26 5.27
CA VAL A 56 4.41 10.76 3.96
C VAL A 56 5.53 9.92 3.38
N MET A 57 5.32 8.59 3.35
CA MET A 57 6.30 7.67 2.75
C MET A 57 6.47 7.95 1.26
N ALA A 58 7.69 7.84 0.79
CA ALA A 58 8.05 7.95 -0.61
C ALA A 58 7.39 6.86 -1.48
N GLY A 59 7.37 7.08 -2.80
CA GLY A 59 6.84 6.17 -3.80
C GLY A 59 5.78 6.78 -4.68
N SER A 60 5.89 6.54 -5.98
CA SER A 60 5.06 7.14 -7.03
C SER A 60 3.62 6.64 -7.07
N ALA A 61 3.37 5.37 -6.70
CA ALA A 61 2.12 4.65 -6.95
C ALA A 61 1.06 5.21 -6.04
N VAL A 62 0.57 5.86 -5.49
CA VAL A 62 -0.51 6.38 -4.61
C VAL A 62 -0.06 7.61 -3.82
N PHE A 63 0.89 8.38 -4.37
CA PHE A 63 1.44 9.53 -3.66
C PHE A 63 0.34 10.57 -3.34
N LYS A 64 -0.60 10.82 -4.26
CA LYS A 64 -1.67 11.79 -4.06
C LYS A 64 -2.55 11.45 -2.85
N GLU A 65 -2.99 10.20 -2.79
CA GLU A 65 -3.88 9.73 -1.71
C GLU A 65 -3.14 9.74 -0.36
N ARG A 66 -1.84 9.36 -0.34
CA ARG A 66 -1.02 9.45 0.88
C ARG A 66 -0.85 10.90 1.35
N THR A 67 -0.57 11.79 0.43
CA THR A 67 -0.39 13.22 0.72
C THR A 67 -1.69 13.84 1.24
N GLN A 68 -2.81 13.55 0.58
CA GLN A 68 -4.13 14.00 1.05
C GLN A 68 -4.42 13.47 2.46
N ARG A 69 -4.15 12.17 2.72
CA ARG A 69 -4.35 11.59 4.05
C ARG A 69 -3.48 12.26 5.11
N ALA A 70 -2.24 12.59 4.78
CA ALA A 70 -1.35 13.31 5.69
C ALA A 70 -1.87 14.73 6.01
N ALA A 71 -2.41 15.44 5.01
CA ALA A 71 -3.06 16.73 5.23
C ALA A 71 -4.29 16.61 6.14
N GLU A 72 -5.15 15.60 5.93
CA GLU A 72 -6.28 15.31 6.81
C GLU A 72 -5.85 15.07 8.26
N LEU A 73 -4.80 14.27 8.46
CA LEU A 73 -4.26 13.98 9.79
C LEU A 73 -3.65 15.25 10.44
N TYR A 74 -3.00 16.10 9.66
CA TYR A 74 -2.50 17.39 10.13
C TYR A 74 -3.65 18.28 10.63
N HIS A 75 -4.71 18.45 9.85
CA HIS A 75 -5.88 19.23 10.23
C HIS A 75 -6.65 18.65 11.42
N GLN A 76 -6.57 17.32 11.63
CA GLN A 76 -7.08 16.67 12.83
C GLN A 76 -6.19 16.88 14.07
N GLY A 77 -5.07 17.60 13.95
CA GLY A 77 -4.12 17.84 15.05
C GLY A 77 -3.35 16.59 15.48
N ARG A 78 -3.18 15.61 14.56
CA ARG A 78 -2.47 14.36 14.84
C ARG A 78 -0.94 14.53 14.88
N GLY A 79 -0.44 15.65 14.34
CA GLY A 79 0.96 16.05 14.41
C GLY A 79 1.18 17.46 13.90
N PRO A 80 2.15 18.21 14.47
CA PRO A 80 2.39 19.62 14.11
C PRO A 80 3.18 19.81 12.81
N VAL A 81 3.88 18.78 12.33
CA VAL A 81 4.69 18.82 11.11
C VAL A 81 4.45 17.60 10.23
N VAL A 82 4.63 17.78 8.92
CA VAL A 82 4.53 16.72 7.91
C VAL A 82 5.89 16.57 7.24
N LEU A 83 6.53 15.42 7.45
CA LEU A 83 7.78 15.05 6.79
C LEU A 83 7.47 14.34 5.47
N VAL A 84 8.18 14.71 4.42
CA VAL A 84 8.07 14.08 3.09
C VAL A 84 9.41 13.44 2.76
N THR A 85 9.42 12.14 2.48
CA THR A 85 10.63 11.41 2.09
C THR A 85 10.81 11.35 0.58
N ASN A 86 12.05 11.17 0.12
CA ASN A 86 12.46 11.23 -1.28
C ASN A 86 12.96 9.86 -1.76
N ASP A 87 12.31 9.24 -2.76
CA ASP A 87 12.77 8.01 -3.42
C ASP A 87 13.52 8.29 -4.75
N ASN A 88 13.88 9.54 -5.00
CA ASN A 88 14.53 10.02 -6.22
C ASN A 88 13.72 9.72 -7.51
N GLN A 89 12.46 9.29 -7.40
CA GLN A 89 11.61 9.07 -8.55
C GLN A 89 10.97 10.39 -9.00
N ARG A 90 10.78 10.50 -10.31
CA ARG A 90 10.25 11.71 -10.95
C ARG A 90 8.92 11.40 -11.63
N GLY A 91 8.03 12.35 -11.60
CA GLY A 91 6.78 12.34 -12.37
C GLY A 91 7.00 12.62 -13.86
N GLY A 92 5.89 12.80 -14.58
CA GLY A 92 5.93 13.18 -15.98
C GLY A 92 6.52 14.58 -16.22
N TRP A 93 6.77 14.88 -17.49
CA TRP A 93 7.28 16.19 -17.91
C TRP A 93 6.29 17.30 -17.59
N SER A 94 6.76 18.35 -16.96
CA SER A 94 6.03 19.60 -16.74
C SER A 94 6.44 20.61 -17.79
N SER A 95 5.50 21.01 -18.65
CA SER A 95 5.74 22.04 -19.67
C SER A 95 6.00 23.42 -19.06
N ASP A 96 5.41 23.71 -17.90
CA ASP A 96 5.55 25.00 -17.21
C ASP A 96 6.92 25.14 -16.58
N GLU A 97 7.48 24.04 -16.07
CA GLU A 97 8.78 24.05 -15.38
C GLU A 97 9.93 23.50 -16.24
N GLN A 98 9.63 23.02 -17.45
CA GLN A 98 10.59 22.44 -18.39
C GLN A 98 11.47 21.34 -17.76
N ARG A 99 10.86 20.53 -16.87
CA ARG A 99 11.54 19.42 -16.18
C ARG A 99 10.56 18.33 -15.72
N ASN A 100 11.10 17.18 -15.37
CA ASN A 100 10.35 16.14 -14.65
C ASN A 100 10.41 16.47 -13.15
N ILE A 101 9.23 16.68 -12.54
CA ILE A 101 9.13 17.07 -11.14
C ILE A 101 9.29 15.83 -10.25
N PRO A 102 10.17 15.83 -9.23
CA PRO A 102 10.26 14.76 -8.26
C PRO A 102 8.96 14.56 -7.48
N TYR A 103 8.63 13.30 -7.12
CA TYR A 103 7.39 13.03 -6.41
C TYR A 103 7.34 13.65 -5.01
N HIS A 104 8.46 13.79 -4.30
CA HIS A 104 8.50 14.48 -3.01
C HIS A 104 8.14 15.97 -3.15
N GLU A 105 8.66 16.67 -4.19
CA GLU A 105 8.24 18.05 -4.47
C GLU A 105 6.75 18.15 -4.81
N MET A 106 6.24 17.19 -5.61
CA MET A 106 4.82 17.12 -5.91
C MET A 106 3.99 16.92 -4.62
N SER A 107 4.44 16.03 -3.72
CA SER A 107 3.77 15.81 -2.44
C SER A 107 3.74 17.08 -1.59
N ALA A 108 4.85 17.81 -1.50
CA ALA A 108 4.88 19.09 -0.78
C ALA A 108 3.90 20.12 -1.38
N ARG A 109 3.79 20.21 -2.71
CA ARG A 109 2.80 21.07 -3.39
C ARG A 109 1.35 20.67 -3.09
N TYR A 110 1.08 19.36 -3.07
CA TYR A 110 -0.26 18.88 -2.72
C TYR A 110 -0.60 19.17 -1.26
N LEU A 111 0.35 19.04 -0.32
CA LEU A 111 0.15 19.43 1.08
C LEU A 111 -0.21 20.91 1.21
N ARG A 112 0.52 21.82 0.52
CA ARG A 112 0.21 23.25 0.49
C ARG A 112 -1.18 23.53 -0.06
N ARG A 113 -1.50 22.91 -1.19
CA ARG A 113 -2.83 23.04 -1.81
C ARG A 113 -3.94 22.58 -0.87
N ASP A 114 -3.68 21.54 -0.10
CA ASP A 114 -4.64 20.97 0.84
C ASP A 114 -4.58 21.67 2.22
N GLY A 115 -3.94 22.86 2.31
CA GLY A 115 -4.00 23.78 3.45
C GLY A 115 -2.97 23.53 4.55
N VAL A 116 -1.96 22.69 4.33
CA VAL A 116 -0.84 22.57 5.27
C VAL A 116 0.11 23.74 5.05
N PRO A 117 0.42 24.56 6.07
CA PRO A 117 1.30 25.72 5.94
C PRO A 117 2.76 25.29 5.66
N ASP A 118 3.51 26.16 4.96
CA ASP A 118 4.87 25.86 4.51
C ASP A 118 5.81 25.50 5.66
N GLU A 119 5.70 26.20 6.78
CA GLU A 119 6.50 25.96 7.99
C GLU A 119 6.23 24.61 8.65
N ALA A 120 5.12 23.96 8.33
CA ALA A 120 4.77 22.63 8.82
C ALA A 120 5.17 21.52 7.83
N ILE A 121 5.67 21.85 6.63
CA ILE A 121 6.10 20.88 5.62
C ILE A 121 7.62 20.79 5.63
N VAL A 122 8.14 19.61 5.92
CA VAL A 122 9.58 19.35 5.91
C VAL A 122 9.90 18.31 4.84
N ASP A 123 10.60 18.74 3.80
CA ASP A 123 11.11 17.85 2.77
C ASP A 123 12.47 17.31 3.20
N ILE A 124 12.61 15.98 3.28
CA ILE A 124 13.88 15.30 3.57
C ILE A 124 14.56 14.98 2.23
N PRO A 125 15.58 15.73 1.84
CA PRO A 125 16.13 15.63 0.49
C PRO A 125 16.97 14.38 0.25
N GLU A 126 17.46 13.71 1.31
CA GLU A 126 18.29 12.52 1.21
C GLU A 126 17.49 11.39 0.51
N PRO A 127 17.96 10.89 -0.66
CA PRO A 127 17.22 9.89 -1.41
C PRO A 127 17.34 8.51 -0.76
N VAL A 128 16.25 7.74 -0.86
CA VAL A 128 16.19 6.35 -0.41
C VAL A 128 15.79 5.43 -1.57
N THR A 129 16.33 4.20 -1.58
CA THR A 129 16.06 3.22 -2.65
C THR A 129 14.97 2.20 -2.26
N GLY A 130 14.57 2.19 -1.00
CA GLY A 130 13.54 1.26 -0.51
C GLY A 130 13.14 1.49 0.94
N THR A 131 12.11 0.75 1.35
CA THR A 131 11.49 0.91 2.68
C THR A 131 12.47 0.70 3.85
N TYR A 132 13.44 -0.18 3.70
CA TYR A 132 14.44 -0.41 4.74
C TYR A 132 15.29 0.85 4.98
N GLU A 133 15.84 1.42 3.92
CA GLU A 133 16.63 2.65 3.98
C GLU A 133 15.81 3.83 4.44
N GLU A 134 14.57 3.93 3.97
CA GLU A 134 13.63 4.98 4.37
C GLU A 134 13.37 4.96 5.89
N MET A 135 13.14 3.79 6.48
CA MET A 135 12.95 3.68 7.92
C MET A 135 14.22 4.03 8.70
N HIS A 136 15.41 3.68 8.20
CA HIS A 136 16.68 4.06 8.81
C HIS A 136 16.95 5.56 8.68
N LEU A 137 16.63 6.18 7.55
CA LEU A 137 16.69 7.63 7.37
C LEU A 137 15.77 8.33 8.39
N LEU A 138 14.52 7.91 8.50
CA LEU A 138 13.55 8.46 9.45
C LEU A 138 13.99 8.30 10.90
N ARG A 139 14.63 7.18 11.25
CA ARG A 139 15.20 6.97 12.58
C ARG A 139 16.31 7.97 12.86
N ARG A 140 17.31 8.10 11.98
CA ARG A 140 18.40 9.07 12.13
C ARG A 140 17.87 10.51 12.22
N TYR A 141 16.89 10.82 11.38
CA TYR A 141 16.22 12.13 11.39
C TYR A 141 15.54 12.39 12.73
N ALA A 142 14.78 11.44 13.25
CA ALA A 142 14.11 11.57 14.54
C ALA A 142 15.08 11.74 15.71
N GLU A 143 16.18 10.97 15.73
CA GLU A 143 17.23 11.07 16.74
C GLU A 143 17.89 12.46 16.72
N ALA A 144 18.23 12.97 15.52
CA ALA A 144 18.88 14.29 15.34
C ALA A 144 17.97 15.46 15.74
N HIS A 145 16.66 15.36 15.48
CA HIS A 145 15.68 16.43 15.71
C HIS A 145 14.88 16.22 17.01
N LYS A 146 15.26 15.24 17.83
CA LYS A 146 14.58 14.92 19.12
C LYS A 146 13.09 14.61 18.97
N ILE A 147 12.68 14.05 17.83
CA ILE A 147 11.32 13.56 17.58
C ILE A 147 11.14 12.27 18.37
N ARG A 148 10.12 12.21 19.21
CA ARG A 148 9.81 11.06 20.06
C ARG A 148 8.67 10.19 19.56
N SER A 149 7.91 10.70 18.58
CA SER A 149 6.79 9.97 18.01
C SER A 149 6.57 10.33 16.56
N MET A 150 6.28 9.32 15.72
CA MET A 150 5.97 9.51 14.30
C MET A 150 4.76 8.68 13.86
N LEU A 151 3.87 9.29 13.07
CA LEU A 151 2.74 8.63 12.43
C LEU A 151 3.03 8.50 10.93
N ILE A 152 3.30 7.28 10.48
CA ILE A 152 3.70 6.98 9.11
C ILE A 152 2.47 6.75 8.25
N VAL A 153 2.31 7.53 7.18
CA VAL A 153 1.21 7.37 6.19
C VAL A 153 1.70 6.58 5.00
N THR A 154 1.03 5.47 4.72
CA THR A 154 1.39 4.55 3.64
C THR A 154 0.18 3.99 2.92
N SER A 155 0.40 3.25 1.81
CA SER A 155 -0.67 2.62 1.05
C SER A 155 -1.11 1.27 1.64
N ALA A 156 -2.37 0.88 1.41
CA ALA A 156 -2.99 -0.31 1.97
C ALA A 156 -2.14 -1.58 1.81
N TYR A 157 -1.83 -1.97 0.58
CA TYR A 157 -1.12 -3.23 0.31
C TYR A 157 0.34 -3.22 0.75
N HIS A 158 0.93 -2.02 0.87
CA HIS A 158 2.29 -1.85 1.39
C HIS A 158 2.37 -1.89 2.93
N SER A 159 1.26 -1.70 3.61
CA SER A 159 1.23 -1.40 5.06
C SER A 159 1.83 -2.52 5.92
N ARG A 160 1.64 -3.80 5.60
CA ARG A 160 2.21 -4.91 6.37
C ARG A 160 3.74 -4.91 6.33
N ARG A 161 4.35 -4.73 5.16
CA ARG A 161 5.80 -4.65 5.03
C ARG A 161 6.36 -3.38 5.68
N ALA A 162 5.70 -2.26 5.50
CA ALA A 162 6.07 -1.00 6.15
C ALA A 162 6.05 -1.14 7.68
N LEU A 163 4.96 -1.67 8.25
CA LEU A 163 4.84 -1.86 9.70
C LEU A 163 5.88 -2.83 10.26
N TRP A 164 6.16 -3.91 9.53
CA TRP A 164 7.18 -4.88 9.94
C TRP A 164 8.57 -4.23 9.97
N THR A 165 8.94 -3.48 8.92
CA THR A 165 10.23 -2.77 8.87
C THR A 165 10.30 -1.69 9.93
N LEU A 166 9.23 -0.91 10.10
CA LEU A 166 9.09 0.15 11.08
C LEU A 166 9.37 -0.37 12.51
N ARG A 167 8.67 -1.42 12.90
CA ARG A 167 8.82 -2.01 14.25
C ARG A 167 10.24 -2.51 14.52
N ARG A 168 10.90 -3.09 13.51
CA ARG A 168 12.28 -3.57 13.64
C ARG A 168 13.28 -2.42 13.75
N THR A 169 13.15 -1.43 12.88
CA THR A 169 14.07 -0.28 12.83
C THR A 169 14.00 0.56 14.11
N PHE A 170 12.82 0.69 14.69
CA PHE A 170 12.60 1.51 15.88
C PHE A 170 12.61 0.72 17.20
N ALA A 171 12.83 -0.59 17.17
CA ALA A 171 12.93 -1.41 18.37
C ALA A 171 14.08 -0.90 19.28
N GLY A 172 13.77 -0.67 20.56
CA GLY A 172 14.74 -0.21 21.56
C GLY A 172 15.17 1.25 21.45
N THR A 173 14.65 2.04 20.52
CA THR A 173 15.01 3.47 20.38
C THR A 173 14.28 4.40 21.36
N GLY A 174 13.19 3.95 21.95
CA GLY A 174 12.29 4.81 22.74
C GLY A 174 11.41 5.74 21.90
N ILE A 175 11.50 5.71 20.57
CA ILE A 175 10.65 6.49 19.66
C ILE A 175 9.36 5.71 19.41
N ASN A 176 8.22 6.33 19.71
CA ASN A 176 6.90 5.73 19.49
C ASN A 176 6.52 5.90 18.01
N VAL A 177 6.18 4.82 17.34
CA VAL A 177 5.86 4.84 15.91
C VAL A 177 4.53 4.17 15.61
N GLY A 178 3.67 4.89 14.88
CA GLY A 178 2.42 4.39 14.39
C GLY A 178 2.37 4.36 12.87
N LEU A 179 1.36 3.67 12.33
CA LEU A 179 1.15 3.56 10.90
C LEU A 179 -0.33 3.77 10.58
N ASP A 180 -0.59 4.74 9.71
CA ASP A 180 -1.91 5.00 9.11
C ASP A 180 -1.87 4.55 7.65
N ALA A 181 -2.59 3.48 7.36
CA ALA A 181 -2.67 2.92 6.02
C ALA A 181 -3.92 3.43 5.32
N ILE A 182 -3.76 4.16 4.22
CA ILE A 182 -4.88 4.58 3.38
C ILE A 182 -5.62 3.36 2.83
N GLN A 183 -6.94 3.43 2.80
CA GLN A 183 -7.75 2.38 2.20
C GLN A 183 -7.56 2.34 0.67
N PRO A 184 -7.77 1.19 0.01
CA PRO A 184 -7.79 1.13 -1.44
C PRO A 184 -8.81 2.12 -2.01
N GLY A 185 -8.37 2.95 -2.94
CA GLY A 185 -9.15 4.02 -3.53
C GLY A 185 -8.96 4.09 -5.04
N TYR A 186 -8.93 5.30 -5.58
CA TYR A 186 -8.81 5.50 -7.03
C TYR A 186 -7.53 4.90 -7.63
N GLN A 187 -6.40 4.99 -6.94
CA GLN A 187 -5.10 4.51 -7.44
C GLN A 187 -4.79 3.04 -7.08
N ALA A 188 -5.49 2.46 -6.11
CA ALA A 188 -5.31 1.08 -5.69
C ALA A 188 -6.62 0.29 -5.82
N PRO A 189 -6.66 -0.87 -6.51
CA PRO A 189 -7.88 -1.64 -6.67
C PRO A 189 -8.38 -2.22 -5.35
N SER A 190 -9.70 -2.46 -5.27
CA SER A 190 -10.34 -3.10 -4.12
C SER A 190 -9.77 -4.51 -3.86
N PRO A 191 -9.68 -4.96 -2.59
CA PRO A 191 -9.33 -6.34 -2.25
C PRO A 191 -10.22 -7.38 -2.90
N ALA A 192 -11.46 -7.04 -3.22
CA ALA A 192 -12.42 -7.95 -3.84
C ALA A 192 -12.22 -8.13 -5.35
N THR A 193 -11.47 -7.27 -6.01
CA THR A 193 -11.36 -7.25 -7.48
C THR A 193 -9.94 -7.03 -8.00
N TRP A 194 -8.93 -7.01 -7.13
CA TRP A 194 -7.56 -6.64 -7.52
C TRP A 194 -7.01 -7.47 -8.69
N TRP A 195 -7.36 -8.75 -8.79
CA TRP A 195 -6.90 -9.64 -9.87
C TRP A 195 -7.50 -9.32 -11.23
N LEU A 196 -8.55 -8.49 -11.29
CA LEU A 196 -9.12 -7.97 -12.54
C LEU A 196 -8.38 -6.74 -13.06
N HIS A 197 -7.40 -6.23 -12.32
CA HIS A 197 -6.67 -5.01 -12.64
C HIS A 197 -5.17 -5.27 -12.74
N VAL A 198 -4.53 -4.77 -13.79
CA VAL A 198 -3.06 -4.87 -13.95
C VAL A 198 -2.32 -4.29 -12.73
N ARG A 199 -2.78 -3.15 -12.21
CA ARG A 199 -2.22 -2.55 -10.99
C ARG A 199 -2.32 -3.47 -9.76
N GLY A 200 -3.38 -4.27 -9.66
CA GLY A 200 -3.52 -5.23 -8.57
C GLY A 200 -2.44 -6.30 -8.59
N TRP A 201 -2.08 -6.80 -9.76
CA TRP A 201 -0.98 -7.75 -9.94
C TRP A 201 0.39 -7.13 -9.63
N GLN A 202 0.57 -5.83 -9.90
CA GLN A 202 1.77 -5.09 -9.55
C GLN A 202 1.86 -4.77 -8.04
N MET A 203 0.74 -4.77 -7.33
CA MET A 203 0.70 -4.44 -5.90
C MET A 203 0.67 -5.69 -5.03
N VAL A 204 -0.36 -6.55 -5.16
CA VAL A 204 -0.59 -7.63 -4.19
C VAL A 204 0.49 -8.72 -4.25
N PRO A 205 0.76 -9.39 -5.39
CA PRO A 205 1.79 -10.43 -5.43
C PRO A 205 3.20 -9.88 -5.18
N VAL A 206 3.49 -8.68 -5.69
CA VAL A 206 4.81 -8.06 -5.55
C VAL A 206 5.12 -7.73 -4.09
N GLU A 207 4.12 -7.32 -3.29
CA GLU A 207 4.35 -7.11 -1.85
C GLU A 207 4.66 -8.41 -1.11
N TYR A 208 4.06 -9.53 -1.47
CA TYR A 208 4.44 -10.84 -0.91
C TYR A 208 5.88 -11.22 -1.25
N VAL A 209 6.29 -11.05 -2.51
CA VAL A 209 7.68 -11.29 -2.94
C VAL A 209 8.65 -10.39 -2.16
N LYS A 210 8.33 -9.10 -2.03
CA LYS A 210 9.13 -8.17 -1.23
C LYS A 210 9.19 -8.56 0.23
N MET A 211 8.08 -9.00 0.84
CA MET A 211 8.07 -9.45 2.24
C MET A 211 8.98 -10.66 2.45
N ILE A 212 8.95 -11.65 1.55
CA ILE A 212 9.86 -12.79 1.60
C ILE A 212 11.32 -12.32 1.49
N TYR A 213 11.63 -11.46 0.51
CA TYR A 213 12.95 -10.87 0.36
C TYR A 213 13.41 -10.17 1.65
N TYR A 214 12.57 -9.32 2.23
CA TYR A 214 12.86 -8.60 3.47
C TYR A 214 13.09 -9.55 4.65
N ALA A 215 12.29 -10.61 4.76
CA ALA A 215 12.46 -11.62 5.81
C ALA A 215 13.78 -12.40 5.67
N LEU A 216 14.30 -12.56 4.47
CA LEU A 216 15.57 -13.24 4.22
C LEU A 216 16.77 -12.30 4.32
N ALA A 217 16.69 -11.13 3.69
CA ALA A 217 17.80 -10.18 3.58
C ALA A 217 18.08 -9.41 4.89
N TYR A 218 17.05 -9.12 5.66
CA TYR A 218 17.14 -8.29 6.88
C TYR A 218 16.80 -9.10 8.14
N ARG A 219 17.30 -10.33 8.22
CA ARG A 219 17.05 -11.25 9.36
C ARG A 219 17.71 -10.84 10.69
N LYS A 220 18.65 -9.87 10.66
CA LYS A 220 19.41 -9.46 11.87
C LYS A 220 18.64 -8.49 12.73
#